data_f677c3812fa6be023896627ae698ff4e
#
_entry.id   f677c3812fa6be023896627ae698ff4e
#
_cell.length_a   1.000
_cell.length_b   1.000
_cell.length_c   1.000
_cell.angle_alpha   90.00
_cell.angle_beta   90.00
_cell.angle_gamma   90.00
#
_symmetry.space_group_name_H-M   'P 1'
#
loop_
_entity.id
_entity.type
_entity.pdbx_description
1 polymer ?
#
loop_
_entity_poly.entity_id
_entity_poly.type
_entity_poly.pdbx_seq_one_letter_code
_entity_poly.pdbx_strand_id
1 'polypeptide(L)'
;MLRIATCQMPSGPDIGANVQIAESLIRKAAREGANLALLPEMFTIMSNDPKDVLRLAEQHQDGPVQRIMSGLAKSLGIWIAAGTMPLKTDDPHRVTN
;
A
#
# COMPACT_ATOMS: atom_id res chain seq x y z
N MET A 1 -8.89 -9.40 -22.05
CA MET A 1 -7.69 -10.06 -21.50
C MET A 1 -7.29 -9.39 -20.18
N LEU A 2 -7.04 -10.19 -19.15
CA LEU A 2 -6.57 -9.68 -17.87
C LEU A 2 -5.07 -9.40 -17.94
N ARG A 3 -4.68 -8.17 -17.62
CA ARG A 3 -3.27 -7.76 -17.51
C ARG A 3 -2.93 -7.42 -16.07
N ILE A 4 -1.91 -8.06 -15.56
CA ILE A 4 -1.46 -7.88 -14.19
C ILE A 4 -0.09 -7.21 -14.21
N ALA A 5 0.04 -6.11 -13.46
CA ALA A 5 1.32 -5.43 -13.27
C ALA A 5 1.79 -5.68 -11.85
N THR A 6 3.02 -6.19 -11.71
CA THR A 6 3.66 -6.33 -10.42
C THR A 6 4.53 -5.10 -10.19
N CYS A 7 4.18 -4.34 -9.15
CA CYS A 7 4.90 -3.13 -8.80
C CYS A 7 5.98 -3.47 -7.78
N GLN A 8 7.24 -3.28 -8.16
CA GLN A 8 8.38 -3.52 -7.28
C GLN A 8 8.96 -2.18 -6.81
N MET A 9 9.17 -2.07 -5.52
CA MET A 9 9.72 -0.84 -4.94
C MET A 9 10.47 -1.17 -3.66
N PRO A 10 11.58 -0.47 -3.37
CA PRO A 10 12.19 -0.53 -2.05
C PRO A 10 11.39 0.36 -1.10
N SER A 11 10.76 -0.24 -0.10
CA SER A 11 10.07 0.54 0.94
C SER A 11 11.06 0.93 2.02
N GLY A 12 11.07 2.19 2.37
CA GLY A 12 11.91 2.73 3.42
C GLY A 12 11.10 3.07 4.67
N PRO A 13 11.71 3.84 5.61
CA PRO A 13 11.03 4.23 6.85
C PRO A 13 10.08 5.42 6.71
N ASP A 14 10.03 6.07 5.55
CA ASP A 14 9.16 7.23 5.28
C ASP A 14 7.91 6.77 4.55
N ILE A 15 6.79 6.71 5.26
CA ILE A 15 5.52 6.24 4.71
C ILE A 15 5.01 7.14 3.56
N GLY A 16 5.19 8.46 3.69
CA GLY A 16 4.76 9.39 2.64
C GLY A 16 5.50 9.15 1.34
N ALA A 17 6.82 8.98 1.41
CA ALA A 17 7.63 8.69 0.23
C ALA A 17 7.26 7.35 -0.38
N ASN A 18 7.03 6.32 0.44
CA ASN A 18 6.65 4.99 -0.02
C ASN A 18 5.30 5.03 -0.75
N VAL A 19 4.33 5.75 -0.20
CA VAL A 19 3.00 5.88 -0.82
C VAL A 19 3.09 6.63 -2.15
N GLN A 20 3.90 7.69 -2.24
CA GLN A 20 4.11 8.41 -3.49
C GLN A 20 4.70 7.51 -4.57
N ILE A 21 5.68 6.69 -4.23
CA ILE A 21 6.28 5.73 -5.17
C ILE A 21 5.23 4.73 -5.63
N ALA A 22 4.47 4.16 -4.69
CA ALA A 22 3.41 3.21 -5.01
C ALA A 22 2.37 3.83 -5.95
N GLU A 23 1.93 5.05 -5.66
CA GLU A 23 0.97 5.76 -6.50
C GLU A 23 1.50 5.95 -7.93
N SER A 24 2.76 6.37 -8.07
CA SER A 24 3.38 6.55 -9.38
C SER A 24 3.42 5.25 -10.16
N LEU A 25 3.78 4.15 -9.52
CA LEU A 25 3.83 2.83 -10.16
C LEU A 25 2.45 2.34 -10.58
N ILE A 26 1.43 2.56 -9.76
CA ILE A 26 0.05 2.18 -10.07
C ILE A 26 -0.46 2.98 -11.26
N ARG A 27 -0.22 4.28 -11.30
CA ARG A 27 -0.64 5.13 -12.42
C ARG A 27 0.07 4.72 -13.72
N LYS A 28 1.35 4.38 -13.64
CA LYS A 28 2.09 3.89 -14.80
C LYS A 28 1.51 2.57 -15.29
N ALA A 29 1.22 1.64 -14.38
CA ALA A 29 0.62 0.36 -14.72
C ALA A 29 -0.73 0.54 -15.44
N ALA A 30 -1.57 1.45 -14.93
CA ALA A 30 -2.86 1.75 -15.56
C ALA A 30 -2.69 2.30 -16.96
N ARG A 31 -1.72 3.22 -17.17
CA ARG A 31 -1.43 3.78 -18.49
C ARG A 31 -0.96 2.72 -19.47
N GLU A 32 -0.30 1.69 -18.99
CA GLU A 32 0.19 0.58 -19.81
C GLU A 32 -0.86 -0.52 -20.03
N GLY A 33 -2.09 -0.30 -19.57
CA GLY A 33 -3.21 -1.18 -19.81
C GLY A 33 -3.42 -2.26 -18.77
N ALA A 34 -2.81 -2.16 -17.60
CA ALA A 34 -3.03 -3.14 -16.55
C ALA A 34 -4.46 -3.08 -16.00
N ASN A 35 -5.03 -4.23 -15.69
CA ASN A 35 -6.33 -4.34 -15.02
C ASN A 35 -6.16 -4.53 -13.53
N LEU A 36 -5.01 -5.04 -13.10
CA LEU A 36 -4.68 -5.29 -11.70
C LEU A 36 -3.24 -4.87 -11.44
N ALA A 37 -3.03 -4.09 -10.39
CA ALA A 37 -1.70 -3.72 -9.91
C ALA A 37 -1.45 -4.43 -8.57
N LEU A 38 -0.32 -5.13 -8.46
CA LEU A 38 0.11 -5.80 -7.24
C LEU A 38 1.22 -5.02 -6.57
N LEU A 39 1.04 -4.70 -5.30
CA LEU A 39 2.05 -4.01 -4.49
C LEU A 39 2.76 -5.03 -3.57
N PRO A 40 4.03 -4.78 -3.22
CA PRO A 40 4.78 -5.71 -2.38
C PRO A 40 4.32 -5.72 -0.94
N GLU A 41 4.76 -6.72 -0.18
CA GLU A 41 4.53 -6.77 1.26
C GLU A 41 5.12 -5.54 1.94
N MET A 42 4.42 -5.05 2.98
CA MET A 42 4.86 -3.92 3.80
C MET A 42 5.27 -2.71 2.96
N PHE A 43 4.53 -2.46 1.86
CA PHE A 43 4.90 -1.39 0.93
C PHE A 43 4.83 -0.01 1.57
N THR A 44 4.02 0.17 2.62
CA THR A 44 3.83 1.48 3.25
C THR A 44 4.98 1.88 4.15
N ILE A 45 5.62 0.90 4.78
CA ILE A 45 6.73 1.19 5.67
C ILE A 45 7.64 -0.03 5.85
N MET A 46 8.94 0.22 5.85
CA MET A 46 9.96 -0.76 6.18
C MET A 46 10.93 -0.06 7.13
N SER A 47 10.90 -0.44 8.40
CA SER A 47 11.72 0.18 9.43
C SER A 47 12.30 -0.88 10.36
N ASN A 48 13.50 -0.59 10.88
CA ASN A 48 14.17 -1.44 11.87
C ASN A 48 13.61 -1.22 13.28
N ASP A 49 12.79 -0.19 13.47
CA ASP A 49 12.21 0.11 14.78
C ASP A 49 10.75 -0.36 14.82
N PRO A 50 10.43 -1.39 15.66
CA PRO A 50 9.05 -1.86 15.78
C PRO A 50 8.06 -0.78 16.22
N LYS A 51 8.52 0.26 16.92
CA LYS A 51 7.67 1.37 17.35
C LYS A 51 7.14 2.17 16.17
N ASP A 52 7.93 2.31 15.09
CA ASP A 52 7.47 2.99 13.88
C ASP A 52 6.29 2.25 13.25
N VAL A 53 6.37 0.92 13.21
CA VAL A 53 5.31 0.09 12.65
C VAL A 53 4.03 0.23 13.47
N LEU A 54 4.15 0.20 14.80
CA LEU A 54 2.98 0.37 15.68
C LEU A 54 2.35 1.75 15.53
N ARG A 55 3.18 2.78 15.48
CA ARG A 55 2.71 4.18 15.39
C ARG A 55 1.95 4.45 14.10
N LEU A 56 2.37 3.83 13.00
CA LEU A 56 1.82 4.09 11.67
C LEU A 56 0.76 3.07 11.22
N ALA A 57 0.44 2.08 12.07
CA ALA A 57 -0.59 1.09 11.75
C ALA A 57 -1.97 1.75 11.58
N GLU A 58 -2.70 1.29 10.57
CA GLU A 58 -4.05 1.80 10.28
C GLU A 58 -5.12 0.84 10.77
N GLN A 59 -6.31 1.39 11.01
CA GLN A 59 -7.48 0.56 11.29
C GLN A 59 -7.83 -0.25 10.04
N HIS A 60 -8.36 -1.45 10.24
CA HIS A 60 -8.82 -2.27 9.12
C HIS A 60 -9.95 -1.54 8.37
N GLN A 61 -9.81 -1.47 7.06
CA GLN A 61 -10.75 -0.78 6.15
C GLN A 61 -10.90 0.72 6.44
N ASP A 62 -10.00 1.29 7.23
CA ASP A 62 -9.99 2.72 7.51
C ASP A 62 -8.56 3.20 7.73
N GLY A 63 -8.24 4.34 7.16
CA GLY A 63 -6.93 4.96 7.28
C GLY A 63 -6.54 5.68 6.01
N PRO A 64 -5.59 6.62 6.09
CA PRO A 64 -5.23 7.47 4.94
C PRO A 64 -4.67 6.69 3.76
N VAL A 65 -3.81 5.69 3.98
CA VAL A 65 -3.24 4.91 2.87
C VAL A 65 -4.33 4.07 2.21
N GLN A 66 -5.18 3.44 3.00
CA GLN A 66 -6.29 2.64 2.48
C GLN A 66 -7.24 3.50 1.64
N ARG A 67 -7.51 4.74 2.08
CA ARG A 67 -8.34 5.69 1.33
C ARG A 67 -7.68 6.10 0.01
N ILE A 68 -6.37 6.33 0.02
CA ILE A 68 -5.62 6.67 -1.21
C ILE A 68 -5.71 5.52 -2.20
N MET A 69 -5.47 4.29 -1.77
CA MET A 69 -5.51 3.13 -2.65
C MET A 69 -6.90 2.90 -3.22
N SER A 70 -7.95 3.02 -2.40
CA SER A 70 -9.34 2.91 -2.87
C SER A 70 -9.69 3.99 -3.88
N GLY A 71 -9.25 5.23 -3.64
CA GLY A 71 -9.47 6.34 -4.56
C GLY A 71 -8.78 6.12 -5.89
N LEU A 72 -7.55 5.62 -5.89
CA LEU A 72 -6.81 5.30 -7.10
C LEU A 72 -7.49 4.19 -7.90
N ALA A 73 -7.89 3.12 -7.24
CA ALA A 73 -8.57 2.00 -7.89
C ALA A 73 -9.84 2.49 -8.60
N LYS A 74 -10.63 3.30 -7.92
CA LYS A 74 -11.86 3.86 -8.47
C LYS A 74 -11.58 4.82 -9.63
N SER A 75 -10.63 5.72 -9.43
CA SER A 75 -10.28 6.76 -10.41
C SER A 75 -9.70 6.18 -11.69
N LEU A 76 -8.86 5.15 -11.57
CA LEU A 76 -8.19 4.53 -12.71
C LEU A 76 -8.97 3.36 -13.30
N GLY A 77 -10.02 2.91 -12.62
CA GLY A 77 -10.84 1.78 -13.07
C GLY A 77 -10.10 0.45 -13.08
N ILE A 78 -9.19 0.24 -12.14
CA ILE A 78 -8.41 -1.00 -12.03
C ILE A 78 -8.53 -1.59 -10.62
N TRP A 79 -8.17 -2.87 -10.50
CA TRP A 79 -8.01 -3.53 -9.22
C TRP A 79 -6.62 -3.25 -8.64
N ILE A 80 -6.54 -3.03 -7.36
CA ILE A 80 -5.26 -2.88 -6.66
C ILE A 80 -5.21 -3.92 -5.55
N ALA A 81 -4.27 -4.85 -5.66
CA ALA A 81 -3.95 -5.75 -4.56
C ALA A 81 -2.78 -5.11 -3.81
N ALA A 82 -3.12 -4.34 -2.80
CA ALA A 82 -2.12 -3.76 -1.91
C ALA A 82 -1.55 -4.90 -1.09
N GLY A 83 -0.23 -5.08 -1.12
CA GLY A 83 0.42 -6.16 -0.39
C GLY A 83 0.06 -6.15 1.09
N THR A 84 1.01 -6.31 1.99
CA THR A 84 0.71 -6.19 3.40
C THR A 84 1.05 -4.80 3.91
N MET A 85 0.30 -4.34 4.91
CA MET A 85 0.58 -3.10 5.62
C MET A 85 0.17 -3.28 7.08
N PRO A 86 0.81 -2.56 8.02
CA PRO A 86 0.45 -2.70 9.43
C PRO A 86 -0.97 -2.24 9.70
N LEU A 87 -1.73 -3.04 10.43
CA LEU A 87 -3.07 -2.70 10.90
C LEU A 87 -3.12 -2.79 12.41
N LYS A 88 -3.92 -1.92 13.02
CA LYS A 88 -4.11 -1.93 14.46
C LYS A 88 -4.86 -3.18 14.90
N THR A 89 -4.49 -3.71 16.05
CA THR A 89 -5.20 -4.80 16.73
C THR A 89 -5.83 -4.29 18.01
N ASP A 90 -6.50 -5.17 18.76
CA ASP A 90 -7.04 -4.82 20.07
C ASP A 90 -5.93 -4.54 21.09
N ASP A 91 -4.72 -5.07 20.85
CA ASP A 91 -3.56 -4.81 21.70
C ASP A 91 -2.76 -3.63 21.12
N PRO A 92 -2.64 -2.48 21.85
CA PRO A 92 -1.93 -1.31 21.32
C PRO A 92 -0.44 -1.53 21.10
N HIS A 93 0.12 -2.64 21.56
CA HIS A 93 1.53 -2.98 21.36
C HIS A 93 1.76 -3.97 20.22
N ARG A 94 0.70 -4.36 19.48
CA ARG A 94 0.77 -5.32 18.38
C ARG A 94 0.05 -4.83 17.14
N VAL A 95 0.54 -5.29 16.00
CA VAL A 95 -0.11 -5.03 14.70
C VAL A 95 -0.32 -6.36 13.99
N THR A 96 -1.24 -6.35 13.01
CA THR A 96 -1.42 -7.45 12.06
C THR A 96 -1.22 -6.92 10.64
N ASN A 97 -1.04 -7.80 9.71
CA ASN A 97 -0.89 -7.41 8.30
C ASN A 97 -2.13 -7.76 7.49
#